data_6f0dd132fb6f6c056528f1461c2dfe07
#
_entry.id   6f0dd132fb6f6c056528f1461c2dfe07
#
_cell.length_a   1.000
_cell.length_b   1.000
_cell.length_c   1.000
_cell.angle_alpha   90.00
_cell.angle_beta   90.00
_cell.angle_gamma   90.00
#
_symmetry.space_group_name_H-M   'P 1'
#
loop_
_entity.id
_entity.type
_entity.pdbx_description
1 polymer ?
#
loop_
_entity_poly.entity_id
_entity_poly.type
_entity_poly.pdbx_seq_one_letter_code
_entity_poly.pdbx_strand_id
1 'polypeptide(L)'
;LITPLRICKTNEPADYRITSPDKWQYKRCIIGKKFSNSVGVSGILIEPTSQYIDLTFETMSRYGEDVGFNTLRLFHATSNHFPQLIPAITPEGLETFTPQPGETCYRWTHTQNTIQLQGANSYKEESAAIYGASLENGESGIIVHTIGNNSATYECYNRVEEYGKKIAPLAPHLVIISLGTNESV
;
A
#
# COMPACT_ATOMS: atom_id res chain seq x y z
N LEU A 1 1.43 -6.83 -3.73
CA LEU A 1 1.25 -5.44 -3.29
C LEU A 1 -0.24 -5.13 -3.20
N ILE A 2 -0.65 -4.65 -2.07
CA ILE A 2 -2.01 -4.17 -1.83
C ILE A 2 -2.09 -2.71 -2.27
N THR A 3 -2.99 -2.43 -3.22
CA THR A 3 -3.22 -1.06 -3.65
C THR A 3 -4.15 -0.34 -2.67
N PRO A 4 -3.78 0.87 -2.20
CA PRO A 4 -4.55 1.57 -1.19
C PRO A 4 -5.89 2.12 -1.70
N LEU A 5 -6.10 2.15 -3.02
CA LEU A 5 -7.31 2.67 -3.65
C LEU A 5 -8.61 2.01 -3.17
N ARG A 6 -8.53 0.78 -2.67
CA ARG A 6 -9.69 0.04 -2.18
C ARG A 6 -10.37 0.66 -0.97
N ILE A 7 -9.67 1.48 -0.19
CA ILE A 7 -10.28 2.27 0.88
C ILE A 7 -11.27 3.29 0.30
N CYS A 8 -10.95 3.87 -0.85
CA CYS A 8 -11.76 4.91 -1.47
C CYS A 8 -12.81 4.37 -2.44
N LYS A 9 -12.66 3.12 -2.90
CA LYS A 9 -13.55 2.47 -3.87
C LYS A 9 -13.74 1.02 -3.51
N THR A 10 -14.96 0.66 -3.17
CA THR A 10 -15.39 -0.72 -2.94
C THR A 10 -15.60 -1.42 -4.28
N ASN A 11 -14.56 -2.00 -4.84
CA ASN A 11 -14.68 -2.88 -6.01
C ASN A 11 -14.14 -4.24 -5.66
N GLU A 12 -15.00 -5.26 -5.80
CA GLU A 12 -14.79 -6.69 -5.93
C GLU A 12 -13.88 -7.41 -4.93
N PRO A 13 -14.25 -8.60 -4.50
CA PRO A 13 -13.47 -9.40 -3.57
C PRO A 13 -12.13 -9.76 -4.20
N ALA A 14 -11.10 -9.20 -3.66
CA ALA A 14 -9.75 -9.70 -3.80
C ALA A 14 -9.48 -10.65 -2.63
N ASP A 15 -8.29 -11.23 -2.63
CA ASP A 15 -7.81 -12.08 -1.55
C ASP A 15 -7.46 -11.27 -0.29
N TYR A 16 -7.77 -9.98 -0.32
CA TYR A 16 -7.56 -9.05 0.80
C TYR A 16 -8.59 -7.93 0.81
N ARG A 17 -8.78 -7.33 1.98
CA ARG A 17 -9.57 -6.13 2.20
C ARG A 17 -8.76 -5.10 2.96
N ILE A 18 -8.96 -3.82 2.61
CA ILE A 18 -8.53 -2.70 3.44
C ILE A 18 -9.79 -1.89 3.77
N THR A 19 -10.00 -1.63 5.04
CA THR A 19 -11.12 -0.81 5.51
C THR A 19 -10.64 0.28 6.44
N SER A 20 -11.42 1.35 6.50
CA SER A 20 -11.21 2.47 7.41
C SER A 20 -12.56 3.13 7.69
N PRO A 21 -12.86 3.50 8.93
CA PRO A 21 -14.00 4.33 9.24
C PRO A 21 -13.81 5.78 8.80
N ASP A 22 -12.55 6.17 8.54
CA ASP A 22 -12.17 7.52 8.17
C ASP A 22 -12.44 7.81 6.69
N LYS A 23 -12.46 9.11 6.37
CA LYS A 23 -12.53 9.55 4.97
C LYS A 23 -11.13 9.73 4.41
N TRP A 24 -10.95 9.24 3.19
CA TRP A 24 -9.70 9.28 2.46
C TRP A 24 -9.88 9.96 1.11
N GLN A 25 -8.90 10.74 0.71
CA GLN A 25 -8.75 11.18 -0.67
C GLN A 25 -7.66 10.37 -1.37
N TYR A 26 -7.72 10.30 -2.69
CA TYR A 26 -6.72 9.57 -3.47
C TYR A 26 -6.26 10.36 -4.68
N LYS A 27 -4.99 10.12 -5.04
CA LYS A 27 -4.41 10.53 -6.31
C LYS A 27 -3.87 9.28 -7.01
N ARG A 28 -4.00 9.22 -8.31
CA ARG A 28 -3.51 8.08 -9.10
C ARG A 28 -2.97 8.53 -10.45
N CYS A 29 -2.09 7.72 -11.00
CA CYS A 29 -1.54 7.87 -12.33
C CYS A 29 -2.62 7.65 -13.41
N ILE A 30 -3.04 8.69 -14.12
CA ILE A 30 -4.00 8.64 -15.25
C ILE A 30 -3.65 9.63 -16.34
N ILE A 31 -4.11 9.37 -17.58
CA ILE A 31 -3.91 10.25 -18.73
C ILE A 31 -4.47 11.66 -18.46
N GLY A 32 -3.77 12.68 -18.95
CA GLY A 32 -4.26 14.06 -19.03
C GLY A 32 -4.28 14.85 -17.73
N LYS A 33 -3.90 14.29 -16.59
CA LYS A 33 -3.76 15.03 -15.33
C LYS A 33 -2.31 15.33 -15.02
N LYS A 34 -2.04 16.54 -14.53
CA LYS A 34 -0.72 16.85 -13.95
C LYS A 34 -0.55 15.98 -12.70
N PHE A 35 0.56 15.25 -12.67
CA PHE A 35 0.93 14.49 -11.49
C PHE A 35 1.63 15.39 -10.49
N SER A 36 1.26 15.29 -9.23
CA SER A 36 2.24 15.52 -8.20
C SER A 36 3.23 14.36 -8.25
N ASN A 37 4.53 14.61 -8.15
CA ASN A 37 5.60 13.60 -8.11
C ASN A 37 5.48 12.61 -6.94
N SER A 38 4.38 12.64 -6.22
CA SER A 38 4.17 11.99 -4.94
C SER A 38 3.47 10.64 -4.98
N VAL A 39 3.10 10.10 -6.15
CA VAL A 39 2.61 8.71 -6.21
C VAL A 39 3.76 7.75 -5.95
N GLY A 40 3.55 6.80 -5.03
CA GLY A 40 4.58 5.85 -4.62
C GLY A 40 4.61 4.57 -5.44
N VAL A 41 5.01 3.50 -4.79
CA VAL A 41 5.24 2.16 -5.36
C VAL A 41 4.09 1.60 -6.17
N SER A 42 2.85 1.91 -5.83
CA SER A 42 1.66 1.44 -6.54
C SER A 42 1.20 2.35 -7.69
N GLY A 43 1.83 3.51 -7.88
CA GLY A 43 1.33 4.56 -8.77
C GLY A 43 0.04 5.23 -8.25
N ILE A 44 -0.29 5.00 -6.99
CA ILE A 44 -1.45 5.53 -6.27
C ILE A 44 -0.97 6.05 -4.91
N LEU A 45 -1.63 7.06 -4.41
CA LEU A 45 -1.54 7.45 -3.01
C LEU A 45 -2.93 7.66 -2.44
N ILE A 46 -3.07 7.43 -1.16
CA ILE A 46 -4.21 7.86 -0.36
C ILE A 46 -3.73 8.75 0.77
N GLU A 47 -4.56 9.70 1.16
CA GLU A 47 -4.30 10.63 2.24
C GLU A 47 -5.54 10.70 3.14
N PRO A 48 -5.38 10.62 4.46
CA PRO A 48 -6.49 10.79 5.37
C PRO A 48 -6.96 12.25 5.34
N THR A 49 -8.27 12.45 5.38
CA THR A 49 -8.86 13.79 5.55
C THR A 49 -9.19 14.12 6.99
N SER A 50 -9.00 13.15 7.89
CA SER A 50 -9.21 13.24 9.33
C SER A 50 -7.91 13.45 10.10
N GLN A 51 -8.03 13.85 11.37
CA GLN A 51 -6.89 13.91 12.30
C GLN A 51 -6.50 12.53 12.87
N TYR A 52 -7.28 11.51 12.58
CA TYR A 52 -7.02 10.14 13.02
C TYR A 52 -6.89 9.26 11.81
N ILE A 53 -6.06 8.25 11.93
CA ILE A 53 -5.87 7.19 10.97
C ILE A 53 -6.27 5.89 11.65
N ASP A 54 -7.21 5.19 11.05
CA ASP A 54 -7.61 3.86 11.44
C ASP A 54 -7.69 3.00 10.17
N LEU A 55 -6.83 2.00 10.09
CA LEU A 55 -6.67 1.16 8.91
C LEU A 55 -6.71 -0.31 9.33
N THR A 56 -7.65 -1.04 8.80
CA THR A 56 -7.71 -2.49 8.96
C THR A 56 -7.29 -3.17 7.67
N PHE A 57 -6.30 -4.04 7.76
CA PHE A 57 -5.85 -4.94 6.72
C PHE A 57 -6.34 -6.34 7.03
N GLU A 58 -6.96 -6.98 6.07
CA GLU A 58 -7.54 -8.32 6.21
C GLU A 58 -7.23 -9.16 4.98
N THR A 59 -6.76 -10.38 5.18
CA THR A 59 -6.69 -11.40 4.13
C THR A 59 -7.96 -12.23 4.12
N MET A 60 -8.39 -12.64 2.93
CA MET A 60 -9.63 -13.41 2.73
C MET A 60 -9.34 -14.66 1.93
N SER A 61 -9.68 -15.82 2.49
CA SER A 61 -9.65 -17.08 1.74
C SER A 61 -10.86 -17.16 0.79
N ARG A 62 -10.61 -17.53 -0.47
CA ARG A 62 -11.67 -17.86 -1.43
C ARG A 62 -12.02 -19.33 -1.43
N TYR A 63 -11.09 -20.19 -1.00
CA TYR A 63 -11.16 -21.63 -1.13
C TYR A 63 -10.98 -22.38 0.18
N GLY A 64 -11.01 -21.64 1.32
CA GLY A 64 -10.87 -22.24 2.65
C GLY A 64 -9.42 -22.50 3.09
N GLU A 65 -8.42 -22.02 2.31
CA GLU A 65 -7.03 -22.10 2.74
C GLU A 65 -6.75 -21.10 3.86
N ASP A 66 -5.76 -21.40 4.70
CA ASP A 66 -5.20 -20.41 5.62
C ASP A 66 -4.36 -19.40 4.84
N VAL A 67 -4.79 -18.16 4.83
CA VAL A 67 -4.15 -17.04 4.16
C VAL A 67 -3.61 -16.01 5.17
N GLY A 68 -3.34 -16.45 6.39
CA GLY A 68 -2.79 -15.62 7.45
C GLY A 68 -1.44 -15.02 7.07
N PHE A 69 -1.14 -13.87 7.66
CA PHE A 69 0.14 -13.17 7.51
C PHE A 69 0.71 -12.80 8.89
N ASN A 70 2.03 -12.69 8.95
CA ASN A 70 2.76 -12.27 10.15
C ASN A 70 3.70 -11.11 9.89
N THR A 71 3.66 -10.55 8.70
CA THR A 71 4.44 -9.38 8.30
C THR A 71 3.58 -8.45 7.47
N LEU A 72 3.52 -7.19 7.88
CA LEU A 72 2.92 -6.10 7.13
C LEU A 72 4.02 -5.09 6.81
N ARG A 73 4.26 -4.85 5.52
CA ARG A 73 5.13 -3.78 5.04
C ARG A 73 4.25 -2.65 4.53
N LEU A 74 4.33 -1.50 5.16
CA LEU A 74 3.56 -0.30 4.80
C LEU A 74 4.47 0.69 4.07
N PHE A 75 4.11 1.03 2.83
CA PHE A 75 4.83 2.02 2.02
C PHE A 75 4.11 3.37 2.12
N HIS A 76 4.86 4.41 2.49
CA HIS A 76 4.30 5.72 2.81
C HIS A 76 5.23 6.88 2.41
N ALA A 77 4.78 8.11 2.60
CA ALA A 77 5.57 9.29 2.32
C ALA A 77 6.85 9.33 3.17
N THR A 78 7.95 9.68 2.54
CA THR A 78 9.23 9.93 3.22
C THR A 78 9.16 11.31 3.88
N SER A 79 8.48 11.39 5.00
CA SER A 79 8.30 12.62 5.76
C SER A 79 8.63 12.38 7.22
N ASN A 80 9.36 13.30 7.83
CA ASN A 80 9.60 13.29 9.28
C ASN A 80 8.28 13.48 10.08
N HIS A 81 7.20 13.79 9.40
CA HIS A 81 5.87 13.99 9.95
C HIS A 81 4.90 12.88 9.62
N PHE A 82 5.37 11.78 8.99
CA PHE A 82 4.51 10.62 8.82
C PHE A 82 4.08 10.11 10.21
N PRO A 83 2.77 9.96 10.47
CA PRO A 83 2.29 9.57 11.78
C PRO A 83 2.77 8.16 12.14
N GLN A 84 3.18 7.98 13.38
CA GLN A 84 3.45 6.65 13.89
C GLN A 84 2.12 5.88 13.98
N LEU A 85 1.99 4.83 13.20
CA LEU A 85 0.86 3.91 13.27
C LEU A 85 1.23 2.76 14.18
N ILE A 86 0.33 2.41 15.10
CA ILE A 86 0.49 1.32 16.04
C ILE A 86 -0.67 0.33 15.90
N PRO A 87 -0.47 -0.97 16.09
CA PRO A 87 -1.57 -1.93 16.16
C PRO A 87 -2.53 -1.61 17.31
N ALA A 88 -3.83 -1.62 17.02
CA ALA A 88 -4.89 -1.44 18.03
C ALA A 88 -4.86 -2.57 19.08
N ILE A 89 -4.52 -3.77 18.64
CA ILE A 89 -4.20 -4.93 19.48
C ILE A 89 -2.79 -5.36 19.10
N THR A 90 -1.89 -5.35 20.07
CA THR A 90 -0.49 -5.72 19.84
C THR A 90 -0.36 -7.23 19.64
N PRO A 91 0.05 -7.70 18.46
CA PRO A 91 0.34 -9.13 18.27
C PRO A 91 1.51 -9.60 19.12
N GLU A 92 1.52 -10.89 19.47
CA GLU A 92 2.63 -11.49 20.20
C GLU A 92 3.95 -11.42 19.40
N GLY A 93 5.01 -10.98 20.06
CA GLY A 93 6.32 -10.84 19.45
C GLY A 93 6.42 -9.73 18.41
N LEU A 94 5.55 -8.71 18.48
CA LEU A 94 5.59 -7.59 17.56
C LEU A 94 6.93 -6.88 17.57
N GLU A 95 7.53 -6.81 16.41
CA GLU A 95 8.66 -5.94 16.07
C GLU A 95 8.21 -4.89 15.06
N THR A 96 8.60 -3.64 15.27
CA THR A 96 8.37 -2.55 14.33
C THR A 96 9.70 -1.91 13.97
N PHE A 97 10.01 -1.84 12.68
CA PHE A 97 11.25 -1.27 12.18
C PHE A 97 11.07 -0.59 10.81
N THR A 98 12.03 0.23 10.43
CA THR A 98 12.06 0.97 9.18
C THR A 98 13.20 0.44 8.31
N PRO A 99 12.96 -0.49 7.37
CA PRO A 99 14.02 -1.04 6.51
C PRO A 99 14.69 0.03 5.66
N GLN A 100 13.91 1.03 5.23
CA GLN A 100 14.36 2.16 4.43
C GLN A 100 13.38 3.34 4.57
N PRO A 101 13.78 4.57 4.21
CA PRO A 101 12.89 5.72 4.23
C PRO A 101 11.61 5.47 3.43
N GLY A 102 10.44 5.78 4.03
CA GLY A 102 9.14 5.58 3.40
C GLY A 102 8.59 4.15 3.49
N GLU A 103 9.17 3.33 4.35
CA GLU A 103 8.68 1.99 4.64
C GLU A 103 8.68 1.73 6.15
N THR A 104 7.55 1.27 6.68
CA THR A 104 7.44 0.73 8.04
C THR A 104 7.06 -0.73 7.96
N CYS A 105 7.84 -1.58 8.62
CA CYS A 105 7.60 -3.01 8.71
C CYS A 105 7.12 -3.37 10.11
N TYR A 106 6.02 -4.12 10.17
CA TYR A 106 5.47 -4.75 11.36
C TYR A 106 5.61 -6.24 11.19
N ARG A 107 6.28 -6.91 12.11
CA ARG A 107 6.47 -8.37 12.10
C ARG A 107 6.10 -8.94 13.47
N TRP A 108 5.48 -10.11 13.49
CA TRP A 108 5.07 -10.79 14.73
C TRP A 108 5.19 -12.32 14.58
N THR A 109 4.97 -13.04 15.68
CA THR A 109 5.31 -14.47 15.77
C THR A 109 4.36 -15.36 14.96
N HIS A 110 3.05 -15.24 15.17
CA HIS A 110 2.07 -16.16 14.59
C HIS A 110 1.22 -15.49 13.53
N THR A 111 0.92 -16.19 12.43
CA THR A 111 0.05 -15.65 11.39
C THR A 111 -1.34 -15.33 11.93
N GLN A 112 -1.92 -14.27 11.43
CA GLN A 112 -3.30 -13.85 11.67
C GLN A 112 -3.90 -13.25 10.41
N ASN A 113 -5.22 -13.23 10.30
CA ASN A 113 -5.88 -12.77 9.07
C ASN A 113 -6.18 -11.27 9.08
N THR A 114 -6.01 -10.60 10.20
CA THR A 114 -6.39 -9.20 10.35
C THR A 114 -5.41 -8.45 11.24
N ILE A 115 -5.07 -7.23 10.86
CA ILE A 115 -4.39 -6.25 11.72
C ILE A 115 -5.03 -4.87 11.53
N GLN A 116 -5.27 -4.17 12.62
CA GLN A 116 -5.75 -2.80 12.64
C GLN A 116 -4.63 -1.88 13.11
N LEU A 117 -4.29 -0.88 12.31
CA LEU A 117 -3.31 0.15 12.65
C LEU A 117 -4.02 1.46 12.96
N GLN A 118 -3.60 2.13 14.01
CA GLN A 118 -4.15 3.41 14.44
C GLN A 118 -3.06 4.44 14.69
N GLY A 119 -3.35 5.71 14.42
CA GLY A 119 -2.44 6.82 14.68
C GLY A 119 -3.12 8.18 14.60
N ALA A 120 -2.40 9.20 15.05
CA ALA A 120 -2.84 10.58 14.95
C ALA A 120 -2.14 11.29 13.79
N ASN A 121 -2.91 11.89 12.90
CA ASN A 121 -2.41 12.77 11.85
C ASN A 121 -2.42 14.22 12.34
N SER A 122 -1.32 14.65 12.92
CA SER A 122 -1.18 15.99 13.50
C SER A 122 -0.85 17.06 12.45
N TYR A 123 -0.54 16.69 11.22
CA TYR A 123 -0.09 17.59 10.17
C TYR A 123 -1.07 17.55 8.98
N LYS A 124 -1.24 18.70 8.34
CA LYS A 124 -2.05 18.84 7.14
C LYS A 124 -1.22 18.48 5.90
N GLU A 125 -1.85 17.79 4.97
CA GLU A 125 -1.41 17.50 3.59
C GLU A 125 -0.09 16.73 3.39
N GLU A 126 -0.13 15.73 2.50
CA GLU A 126 0.95 14.87 1.97
C GLU A 126 1.87 14.17 2.99
N SER A 127 1.91 14.60 4.26
CA SER A 127 2.77 14.00 5.28
C SER A 127 2.33 12.60 5.69
N ALA A 128 1.04 12.29 5.57
CA ALA A 128 0.44 11.02 5.93
C ALA A 128 0.03 10.18 4.69
N ALA A 129 0.62 10.45 3.52
CA ALA A 129 0.30 9.72 2.31
C ALA A 129 0.76 8.26 2.40
N ILE A 130 -0.12 7.34 2.04
CA ILE A 130 0.14 5.90 1.97
C ILE A 130 0.12 5.47 0.51
N TYR A 131 1.13 4.70 0.11
CA TYR A 131 1.37 4.26 -1.26
C TYR A 131 1.00 2.81 -1.52
N GLY A 132 0.86 2.01 -0.48
CA GLY A 132 0.54 0.60 -0.57
C GLY A 132 0.99 -0.19 0.63
N ALA A 133 0.72 -1.48 0.60
CA ALA A 133 1.19 -2.41 1.61
C ALA A 133 1.50 -3.79 0.99
N SER A 134 2.32 -4.58 1.66
CA SER A 134 2.53 -6.00 1.39
C SER A 134 2.20 -6.79 2.65
N LEU A 135 1.44 -7.88 2.49
CA LEU A 135 1.15 -8.83 3.56
C LEU A 135 1.91 -10.11 3.23
N GLU A 136 2.72 -10.60 4.17
CA GLU A 136 3.61 -11.74 3.96
C GLU A 136 3.50 -12.70 5.15
N ASN A 137 3.65 -13.99 4.91
CA ASN A 137 3.56 -15.03 5.94
C ASN A 137 4.93 -15.59 6.35
N GLY A 138 6.00 -15.11 5.73
CA GLY A 138 7.37 -15.57 6.01
C GLY A 138 7.72 -16.94 5.43
N GLU A 139 6.80 -17.61 4.75
CA GLU A 139 7.04 -18.89 4.13
C GLU A 139 7.84 -18.77 2.83
N SER A 140 8.54 -19.84 2.47
CA SER A 140 9.22 -19.93 1.18
C SER A 140 8.21 -20.02 0.05
N GLY A 141 8.40 -19.22 -1.01
CA GLY A 141 7.47 -19.23 -2.13
C GLY A 141 7.71 -18.10 -3.12
N ILE A 142 6.67 -17.79 -3.88
CA ILE A 142 6.67 -16.73 -4.88
C ILE A 142 5.71 -15.64 -4.40
N ILE A 143 6.22 -14.41 -4.25
CA ILE A 143 5.40 -13.24 -3.97
C ILE A 143 5.11 -12.54 -5.30
N VAL A 144 3.84 -12.39 -5.63
CA VAL A 144 3.39 -11.68 -6.83
C VAL A 144 2.86 -10.31 -6.44
N HIS A 145 3.53 -9.27 -6.90
CA HIS A 145 3.06 -7.90 -6.74
C HIS A 145 2.35 -7.44 -8.01
N THR A 146 1.08 -7.11 -7.92
CA THR A 146 0.33 -6.53 -9.01
C THR A 146 0.21 -5.02 -8.84
N ILE A 147 0.71 -4.27 -9.82
CA ILE A 147 0.59 -2.82 -9.88
C ILE A 147 -0.26 -2.49 -11.10
N GLY A 148 -1.49 -2.07 -10.88
CA GLY A 148 -2.42 -1.77 -11.97
C GLY A 148 -3.32 -0.60 -11.63
N ASN A 149 -3.31 0.40 -12.50
CA ASN A 149 -4.22 1.52 -12.48
C ASN A 149 -5.07 1.50 -13.73
N ASN A 150 -6.38 1.48 -13.57
CA ASN A 150 -7.28 1.60 -14.71
C ASN A 150 -6.99 2.91 -15.48
N SER A 151 -6.86 2.83 -16.80
CA SER A 151 -6.48 3.93 -17.69
C SER A 151 -5.04 4.44 -17.52
N ALA A 152 -4.14 3.68 -16.89
CA ALA A 152 -2.74 4.02 -16.88
C ALA A 152 -2.07 3.71 -18.23
N THR A 153 -1.08 4.51 -18.57
CA THR A 153 -0.25 4.39 -19.77
C THR A 153 1.22 4.35 -19.37
N TYR A 154 2.09 3.99 -20.31
CA TYR A 154 3.54 4.15 -20.13
C TYR A 154 3.91 5.58 -19.77
N GLU A 155 3.30 6.56 -20.44
CA GLU A 155 3.53 7.97 -20.18
C GLU A 155 3.19 8.34 -18.74
N CYS A 156 2.12 7.78 -18.19
CA CYS A 156 1.74 7.98 -16.80
C CYS A 156 2.87 7.60 -15.85
N TYR A 157 3.42 6.41 -16.00
CA TYR A 157 4.50 5.94 -15.13
C TYR A 157 5.84 6.65 -15.40
N ASN A 158 6.12 7.01 -16.66
CA ASN A 158 7.32 7.78 -17.01
C ASN A 158 7.33 9.20 -16.43
N ARG A 159 6.17 9.77 -16.18
CA ARG A 159 6.04 11.08 -15.51
C ARG A 159 6.27 11.02 -14.01
N VAL A 160 6.21 9.83 -13.40
CA VAL A 160 6.53 9.65 -11.99
C VAL A 160 8.05 9.66 -11.86
N GLU A 161 8.56 10.71 -11.22
CA GLU A 161 10.00 10.85 -11.01
C GLU A 161 10.57 9.60 -10.32
N GLU A 162 11.63 9.04 -10.93
CA GLU A 162 12.37 7.90 -10.41
C GLU A 162 11.49 6.69 -10.04
N TYR A 163 10.45 6.39 -10.84
CA TYR A 163 9.52 5.29 -10.52
C TYR A 163 10.25 3.95 -10.29
N GLY A 164 11.31 3.67 -11.02
CA GLY A 164 12.15 2.49 -10.79
C GLY A 164 12.69 2.41 -9.35
N LYS A 165 13.11 3.54 -8.78
CA LYS A 165 13.55 3.58 -7.37
C LYS A 165 12.39 3.38 -6.40
N LYS A 166 11.18 3.79 -6.77
CA LYS A 166 9.98 3.61 -5.92
C LYS A 166 9.53 2.16 -5.84
N ILE A 167 9.79 1.34 -6.86
CA ILE A 167 9.49 -0.10 -6.84
C ILE A 167 10.65 -0.95 -6.30
N ALA A 168 11.85 -0.41 -6.20
CA ALA A 168 13.02 -1.11 -5.67
C ALA A 168 12.82 -1.75 -4.29
N PRO A 169 12.05 -1.14 -3.35
CA PRO A 169 11.72 -1.76 -2.06
C PRO A 169 11.06 -3.15 -2.15
N LEU A 170 10.39 -3.44 -3.26
CA LEU A 170 9.80 -4.76 -3.49
C LEU A 170 10.83 -5.83 -3.86
N ALA A 171 12.08 -5.42 -4.15
CA ALA A 171 13.20 -6.29 -4.56
C ALA A 171 12.80 -7.34 -5.63
N PRO A 172 12.16 -6.95 -6.76
CA PRO A 172 11.62 -7.89 -7.70
C PRO A 172 12.72 -8.66 -8.43
N HIS A 173 12.60 -10.00 -8.51
CA HIS A 173 13.47 -10.85 -9.34
C HIS A 173 13.03 -10.85 -10.80
N LEU A 174 11.76 -10.54 -11.07
CA LEU A 174 11.17 -10.45 -12.40
C LEU A 174 10.17 -9.31 -12.43
N VAL A 175 10.23 -8.49 -13.48
CA VAL A 175 9.23 -7.45 -13.76
C VAL A 175 8.60 -7.75 -15.10
N ILE A 176 7.27 -7.86 -15.10
CA ILE A 176 6.47 -8.03 -16.31
C ILE A 176 5.67 -6.75 -16.53
N ILE A 177 5.86 -6.10 -17.68
CA ILE A 177 5.15 -4.88 -18.04
C ILE A 177 4.11 -5.24 -19.10
N SER A 178 2.83 -5.03 -18.78
CA SER A 178 1.72 -5.24 -19.70
C SER A 178 0.90 -3.95 -19.76
N LEU A 179 1.26 -3.09 -20.70
CA LEU A 179 0.62 -1.83 -21.01
C LEU A 179 0.42 -1.75 -22.52
N GLY A 180 -0.22 -0.71 -23.02
CA GLY A 180 -0.38 -0.45 -24.46
C GLY A 180 -1.82 -0.30 -24.91
N THR A 181 -2.78 -0.87 -24.19
CA THR A 181 -4.20 -0.78 -24.57
C THR A 181 -4.71 0.67 -24.56
N ASN A 182 -4.25 1.46 -23.60
CA ASN A 182 -4.67 2.87 -23.45
C ASN A 182 -3.86 3.83 -24.33
N GLU A 183 -2.77 3.40 -24.92
CA GLU A 183 -1.94 4.18 -25.84
C GLU A 183 -2.45 4.12 -27.28
N SER A 184 -3.33 3.19 -27.58
CA SER A 184 -3.88 2.95 -28.93
C SER A 184 -5.12 3.79 -29.25
N VAL A 185 -5.47 4.75 -28.41
CA VAL A 185 -6.67 5.61 -28.56
C VAL A 185 -6.26 7.02 -28.92
#